data_005f1d774b6759996132742a244cc2ca
#
_entry.id   005f1d774b6759996132742a244cc2ca
#
_cell.length_a   1.000
_cell.length_b   1.000
_cell.length_c   1.000
_cell.angle_alpha   90.00
_cell.angle_beta   90.00
_cell.angle_gamma   90.00
#
_symmetry.space_group_name_H-M   'P 1'
#
loop_
_entity.id
_entity.type
_entity.pdbx_description
1 polymer ?
#
loop_
_entity_poly.entity_id
_entity_poly.type
_entity_poly.pdbx_seq_one_letter_code
_entity_poly.pdbx_strand_id
1 'polypeptide(L)'
;MTLGTMAAQVGMGLLLKVLGKSHLSEVYRRHENTVRYNAFAGGLFGLAYALFELPNSFAKRRFDIRPGHTTKTSGLLGKVFFVVDQVDSLFGVMAVLALLTPMSILKYFGYIALGGIIHILANLGMIKTGIRKNL
;
A
#
# COMPACT_ATOMS: atom_id res chain seq x y z
N MET A 1 0.51 -3.15 12.54
CA MET A 1 0.77 -2.85 11.13
C MET A 1 2.19 -2.31 10.90
N THR A 2 2.60 -1.25 11.54
CA THR A 2 3.94 -0.63 11.39
C THR A 2 5.10 -1.61 11.63
N LEU A 3 5.02 -2.46 12.65
CA LEU A 3 6.04 -3.49 12.91
C LEU A 3 6.10 -4.53 11.78
N GLY A 4 4.96 -4.90 11.21
CA GLY A 4 4.90 -5.83 10.07
C GLY A 4 5.58 -5.25 8.83
N THR A 5 5.35 -3.98 8.52
CA THR A 5 5.99 -3.30 7.38
C THR A 5 7.49 -3.09 7.61
N MET A 6 7.90 -2.81 8.85
CA MET A 6 9.33 -2.76 9.21
C MET A 6 10.00 -4.12 8.99
N ALA A 7 9.41 -5.20 9.49
CA ALA A 7 9.93 -6.55 9.32
C ALA A 7 9.98 -6.97 7.84
N ALA A 8 8.93 -6.68 7.09
CA ALA A 8 8.87 -6.96 5.65
C ALA A 8 9.93 -6.19 4.86
N GLN A 9 10.13 -4.90 5.18
CA GLN A 9 11.14 -4.07 4.51
C GLN A 9 12.56 -4.53 4.84
N VAL A 10 12.83 -4.89 6.10
CA VAL A 10 14.12 -5.45 6.52
C VAL A 10 14.37 -6.79 5.82
N GLY A 11 13.39 -7.67 5.81
CA GLY A 11 13.48 -8.98 5.14
C GLY A 11 13.73 -8.84 3.64
N MET A 12 13.02 -7.95 2.96
CA MET A 12 13.23 -7.65 1.55
C MET A 12 14.62 -7.07 1.29
N GLY A 13 15.08 -6.16 2.15
CA GLY A 13 16.42 -5.58 2.06
C GLY A 13 17.52 -6.62 2.19
N LEU A 14 17.40 -7.52 3.15
CA LEU A 14 18.34 -8.64 3.33
C LEU A 14 18.35 -9.58 2.12
N LEU A 15 17.17 -9.95 1.62
CA LEU A 15 17.03 -10.78 0.43
C LEU A 15 17.73 -10.15 -0.78
N LEU A 16 17.45 -8.88 -1.06
CA LEU A 16 18.06 -8.16 -2.19
C LEU A 16 19.58 -8.02 -2.03
N LYS A 17 20.05 -7.86 -0.79
CA LYS A 17 21.48 -7.79 -0.48
C LYS A 17 22.18 -9.13 -0.76
N VAL A 18 21.59 -10.24 -0.30
CA VAL A 18 22.09 -11.60 -0.56
C VAL A 18 22.12 -11.91 -2.05
N LEU A 19 21.08 -11.50 -2.79
CA LEU A 19 21.00 -11.68 -4.24
C LEU A 19 21.89 -10.72 -5.05
N GLY A 20 22.53 -9.73 -4.41
CA GLY A 20 23.30 -8.69 -5.09
C GLY A 20 22.44 -7.75 -5.97
N LYS A 21 21.14 -7.69 -5.73
CA LYS A 21 20.16 -6.96 -6.56
C LYS A 21 19.56 -5.72 -5.88
N SER A 22 20.22 -5.16 -4.87
CA SER A 22 19.74 -3.96 -4.15
C SER A 22 19.48 -2.77 -5.09
N HIS A 23 20.25 -2.65 -6.19
CA HIS A 23 20.09 -1.59 -7.19
C HIS A 23 18.77 -1.63 -7.97
N LEU A 24 18.03 -2.74 -7.95
CA LEU A 24 16.73 -2.88 -8.62
C LEU A 24 15.60 -2.22 -7.84
N SER A 25 15.78 -1.94 -6.55
CA SER A 25 14.77 -1.30 -5.72
C SER A 25 14.92 0.22 -5.72
N GLU A 26 13.82 0.92 -5.97
CA GLU A 26 13.76 2.39 -5.89
C GLU A 26 14.16 2.93 -4.50
N VAL A 27 13.89 2.16 -3.44
CA VAL A 27 14.21 2.53 -2.04
C VAL A 27 15.69 2.78 -1.84
N TYR A 28 16.56 2.11 -2.59
CA TYR A 28 18.03 2.20 -2.44
C TYR A 28 18.72 3.12 -3.46
N ARG A 29 17.97 3.96 -4.13
CA ARG A 29 18.54 4.92 -5.10
C ARG A 29 19.42 5.99 -4.45
N ARG A 30 19.05 6.44 -3.25
CA ARG A 30 19.77 7.48 -2.48
C ARG A 30 20.40 6.96 -1.20
N HIS A 31 20.01 5.79 -0.75
CA HIS A 31 20.39 5.24 0.53
C HIS A 31 20.90 3.83 0.36
N GLU A 32 21.91 3.49 1.15
CA GLU A 32 22.44 2.13 1.15
C GLU A 32 21.46 1.14 1.79
N ASN A 33 21.48 -0.10 1.32
CA ASN A 33 20.69 -1.18 1.88
C ASN A 33 21.27 -1.64 3.23
N THR A 34 20.86 -0.96 4.30
CA THR A 34 21.20 -1.30 5.69
C THR A 34 19.97 -1.69 6.48
N VAL A 35 20.12 -2.54 7.48
CA VAL A 35 19.02 -2.95 8.37
C VAL A 35 18.36 -1.73 9.05
N ARG A 36 19.18 -0.79 9.50
CA ARG A 36 18.70 0.44 10.15
C ARG A 36 17.83 1.29 9.21
N TYR A 37 18.31 1.50 7.99
CA TYR A 37 17.55 2.24 6.98
C TYR A 37 16.25 1.54 6.61
N ASN A 38 16.29 0.21 6.43
CA ASN A 38 15.12 -0.59 6.11
C ASN A 38 14.07 -0.56 7.23
N ALA A 39 14.49 -0.64 8.49
CA ALA A 39 13.58 -0.51 9.63
C ALA A 39 12.93 0.88 9.66
N PHE A 40 13.70 1.94 9.44
CA PHE A 40 13.19 3.32 9.38
C PHE A 40 12.21 3.50 8.21
N ALA A 41 12.58 3.11 7.00
CA ALA A 41 11.73 3.22 5.81
C ALA A 41 10.44 2.38 5.96
N GLY A 42 10.55 1.15 6.45
CA GLY A 42 9.40 0.29 6.72
C GLY A 42 8.47 0.86 7.79
N GLY A 43 9.01 1.52 8.81
CA GLY A 43 8.24 2.25 9.83
C GLY A 43 7.46 3.42 9.23
N LEU A 44 8.11 4.22 8.38
CA LEU A 44 7.46 5.33 7.66
C LEU A 44 6.37 4.84 6.71
N PHE A 45 6.62 3.77 5.96
CA PHE A 45 5.62 3.18 5.06
C PHE A 45 4.39 2.69 5.83
N GLY A 46 4.60 2.01 6.96
CA GLY A 46 3.50 1.53 7.79
C GLY A 46 2.69 2.64 8.43
N LEU A 47 3.36 3.71 8.87
CA LEU A 47 2.70 4.90 9.42
C LEU A 47 1.89 5.63 8.33
N ALA A 48 2.48 5.86 7.17
CA ALA A 48 1.82 6.50 6.04
C ALA A 48 0.60 5.69 5.57
N TYR A 49 0.74 4.37 5.48
CA TYR A 49 -0.37 3.47 5.18
C TYR A 49 -1.54 3.69 6.14
N ALA A 50 -1.27 3.63 7.44
CA ALA A 50 -2.31 3.81 8.46
C ALA A 50 -2.95 5.20 8.43
N LEU A 51 -2.15 6.26 8.27
CA LEU A 51 -2.65 7.63 8.24
C LEU A 51 -3.54 7.91 7.02
N PHE A 52 -3.19 7.38 5.86
CA PHE A 52 -3.98 7.58 4.64
C PHE A 52 -5.24 6.71 4.58
N GLU A 53 -5.29 5.61 5.33
CA GLU A 53 -6.50 4.81 5.50
C GLU A 53 -7.55 5.52 6.40
N LEU A 54 -7.12 6.38 7.33
CA LEU A 54 -8.02 7.05 8.28
C LEU A 54 -9.10 7.92 7.61
N PRO A 55 -8.79 8.81 6.63
CA PRO A 55 -9.80 9.64 5.99
C PRO A 55 -10.89 8.82 5.29
N ASN A 56 -10.50 7.75 4.61
CA ASN A 56 -11.42 6.85 3.94
C ASN A 56 -12.31 6.10 4.94
N SER A 57 -11.72 5.57 6.01
CA SER A 57 -12.46 4.93 7.10
C SER A 57 -13.43 5.89 7.80
N PHE A 58 -13.03 7.15 7.97
CA PHE A 58 -13.90 8.20 8.52
C PHE A 58 -15.07 8.51 7.57
N ALA A 59 -14.80 8.68 6.28
CA ALA A 59 -15.84 8.94 5.27
C ALA A 59 -16.85 7.78 5.23
N LYS A 60 -16.41 6.54 5.23
CA LYS A 60 -17.29 5.36 5.26
C LYS A 60 -18.24 5.37 6.45
N ARG A 61 -17.75 5.70 7.64
CA ARG A 61 -18.61 5.80 8.85
C ARG A 61 -19.66 6.89 8.70
N ARG A 62 -19.33 7.99 8.04
CA ARG A 62 -20.26 9.09 7.78
C ARG A 62 -21.38 8.71 6.80
N PHE A 63 -21.13 7.74 5.94
CA PHE A 63 -22.09 7.15 5.01
C PHE A 63 -22.72 5.85 5.53
N ASP A 64 -22.61 5.57 6.84
CA ASP A 64 -23.21 4.41 7.53
C ASP A 64 -22.70 3.04 7.01
N ILE A 65 -21.46 3.02 6.48
CA ILE A 65 -20.82 1.80 6.00
C ILE A 65 -20.07 1.14 7.15
N ARG A 66 -20.45 -0.09 7.51
CA ARG A 66 -19.81 -0.85 8.59
C ARG A 66 -18.37 -1.23 8.26
N PRO A 67 -17.47 -1.30 9.26
CA PRO A 67 -16.09 -1.78 9.07
C PRO A 67 -16.06 -3.16 8.40
N GLY A 68 -15.21 -3.31 7.38
CA GLY A 68 -15.05 -4.57 6.65
C GLY A 68 -16.14 -4.89 5.63
N HIS A 69 -17.11 -3.99 5.43
CA HIS A 69 -18.12 -4.11 4.38
C HIS A 69 -17.92 -3.03 3.31
N THR A 70 -18.08 -3.41 2.06
CA THR A 70 -18.36 -2.50 0.97
C THR A 70 -19.84 -2.15 1.00
N THR A 71 -20.19 -0.96 0.53
CA THR A 71 -21.58 -0.52 0.46
C THR A 71 -22.49 -1.57 -0.17
N LYS A 72 -23.57 -1.96 0.51
CA LYS A 72 -24.71 -2.62 -0.13
C LYS A 72 -25.41 -1.70 -1.16
N THR A 73 -24.95 -0.47 -1.31
CA THR A 73 -25.46 0.50 -2.26
C THR A 73 -24.98 0.09 -3.65
N SER A 74 -25.84 -0.63 -4.35
CA SER A 74 -25.73 -0.86 -5.78
C SER A 74 -25.75 0.51 -6.48
N GLY A 75 -24.59 1.01 -6.90
CA GLY A 75 -24.51 2.30 -7.58
C GLY A 75 -23.09 2.79 -7.76
N LEU A 76 -22.94 3.96 -8.35
CA LEU A 76 -21.67 4.62 -8.61
C LEU A 76 -20.86 4.82 -7.30
N LEU A 77 -21.53 5.16 -6.20
CA LEU A 77 -20.91 5.41 -4.91
C LEU A 77 -20.19 4.16 -4.36
N GLY A 78 -20.81 2.98 -4.47
CA GLY A 78 -20.16 1.73 -4.04
C GLY A 78 -18.93 1.38 -4.86
N LYS A 79 -18.96 1.64 -6.17
CA LYS A 79 -17.82 1.45 -7.06
C LYS A 79 -16.68 2.42 -6.73
N VAL A 80 -17.00 3.68 -6.44
CA VAL A 80 -16.02 4.70 -6.06
C VAL A 80 -15.33 4.30 -4.75
N PHE A 81 -16.07 3.94 -3.72
CA PHE A 81 -15.49 3.50 -2.45
C PHE A 81 -14.65 2.22 -2.62
N PHE A 82 -15.08 1.30 -3.47
CA PHE A 82 -14.27 0.11 -3.77
C PHE A 82 -12.91 0.47 -4.35
N VAL A 83 -12.87 1.37 -5.36
CA VAL A 83 -11.61 1.82 -5.97
C VAL A 83 -10.78 2.61 -4.97
N VAL A 84 -11.39 3.52 -4.19
CA VAL A 84 -10.70 4.31 -3.17
C VAL A 84 -10.04 3.40 -2.14
N ASP A 85 -10.72 2.35 -1.69
CA ASP A 85 -10.15 1.35 -0.76
C ASP A 85 -8.90 0.64 -1.27
N GLN A 86 -8.76 0.53 -2.60
CA GLN A 86 -7.60 -0.14 -3.17
C GLN A 86 -6.37 0.79 -3.28
N VAL A 87 -6.59 2.09 -3.28
CA VAL A 87 -5.53 3.06 -3.60
C VAL A 87 -5.23 4.07 -2.49
N ASP A 88 -6.11 4.25 -1.50
CA ASP A 88 -5.95 5.27 -0.44
C ASP A 88 -4.61 5.18 0.29
N SER A 89 -4.29 4.01 0.79
CA SER A 89 -3.02 3.75 1.48
C SER A 89 -1.82 3.77 0.56
N LEU A 90 -2.00 3.44 -0.74
CA LEU A 90 -0.93 3.51 -1.73
C LEU A 90 -0.46 4.96 -1.95
N PHE A 91 -1.37 5.93 -1.93
CA PHE A 91 -1.00 7.35 -2.00
C PHE A 91 -0.04 7.73 -0.87
N GLY A 92 -0.31 7.28 0.35
CA GLY A 92 0.56 7.56 1.51
C GLY A 92 1.93 6.89 1.39
N VAL A 93 1.95 5.61 1.07
CA VAL A 93 3.20 4.84 0.91
C VAL A 93 4.05 5.43 -0.23
N MET A 94 3.42 5.77 -1.36
CA MET A 94 4.11 6.36 -2.49
C MET A 94 4.59 7.78 -2.22
N ALA A 95 3.88 8.57 -1.40
CA ALA A 95 4.34 9.89 -0.97
C ALA A 95 5.63 9.77 -0.14
N VAL A 96 5.70 8.83 0.80
CA VAL A 96 6.92 8.55 1.57
C VAL A 96 8.04 8.08 0.65
N LEU A 97 7.76 7.18 -0.30
CA LEU A 97 8.76 6.72 -1.25
C LEU A 97 9.30 7.88 -2.11
N ALA A 98 8.45 8.79 -2.56
CA ALA A 98 8.84 9.96 -3.33
C ALA A 98 9.69 10.96 -2.51
N LEU A 99 9.50 11.02 -1.19
CA LEU A 99 10.34 11.81 -0.28
C LEU A 99 11.72 11.17 -0.06
N LEU A 100 11.77 9.84 0.00
CA LEU A 100 13.02 9.10 0.22
C LEU A 100 13.86 8.94 -1.06
N THR A 101 13.22 8.96 -2.22
CA THR A 101 13.88 8.70 -3.52
C THR A 101 13.44 9.70 -4.58
N PRO A 102 14.34 10.09 -5.52
CA PRO A 102 13.94 10.93 -6.64
C PRO A 102 12.96 10.16 -7.54
N MET A 103 11.75 10.65 -7.64
CA MET A 103 10.69 10.03 -8.41
C MET A 103 9.99 11.04 -9.31
N SER A 104 9.75 10.69 -10.58
CA SER A 104 8.93 11.51 -11.47
C SER A 104 7.45 11.32 -11.17
N ILE A 105 6.63 12.34 -11.48
CA ILE A 105 5.17 12.28 -11.31
C ILE A 105 4.58 11.08 -12.07
N LEU A 106 5.09 10.79 -13.26
CA LEU A 106 4.64 9.66 -14.07
C LEU A 106 4.89 8.32 -13.38
N LYS A 107 6.07 8.14 -12.76
CA LYS A 107 6.39 6.95 -11.97
C LYS A 107 5.51 6.85 -10.72
N TYR A 108 5.26 7.96 -10.03
CA TYR A 108 4.40 8.02 -8.85
C TYR A 108 3.01 7.46 -9.15
N PHE A 109 2.33 8.01 -10.17
CA PHE A 109 1.01 7.53 -10.57
C PHE A 109 1.02 6.15 -11.21
N GLY A 110 2.07 5.80 -11.94
CA GLY A 110 2.25 4.47 -12.51
C GLY A 110 2.32 3.38 -11.44
N TYR A 111 3.06 3.59 -10.37
CA TYR A 111 3.14 2.64 -9.25
C TYR A 111 1.84 2.57 -8.46
N ILE A 112 1.11 3.68 -8.28
CA ILE A 112 -0.22 3.67 -7.65
C ILE A 112 -1.20 2.85 -8.50
N ALA A 113 -1.22 3.05 -9.81
CA ALA A 113 -2.07 2.27 -10.71
C ALA A 113 -1.73 0.78 -10.67
N LEU A 114 -0.44 0.44 -10.74
CA LEU A 114 0.02 -0.95 -10.66
C LEU A 114 -0.34 -1.59 -9.31
N GLY A 115 -0.09 -0.90 -8.20
CA GLY A 115 -0.44 -1.36 -6.86
C GLY A 115 -1.95 -1.55 -6.71
N GLY A 116 -2.76 -0.62 -7.21
CA GLY A 116 -4.22 -0.72 -7.22
C GLY A 116 -4.71 -1.95 -7.99
N ILE A 117 -4.14 -2.21 -9.17
CA ILE A 117 -4.46 -3.41 -9.97
C ILE A 117 -4.11 -4.68 -9.20
N ILE A 118 -2.92 -4.74 -8.59
CA ILE A 118 -2.49 -5.89 -7.78
C ILE A 118 -3.44 -6.12 -6.61
N HIS A 119 -3.86 -5.05 -5.90
CA HIS A 119 -4.81 -5.14 -4.80
C HIS A 119 -6.18 -5.67 -5.26
N ILE A 120 -6.70 -5.19 -6.40
CA ILE A 120 -7.95 -5.67 -6.98
C ILE A 120 -7.84 -7.16 -7.32
N LEU A 121 -6.77 -7.56 -8.01
CA LEU A 121 -6.55 -8.95 -8.38
C LEU A 121 -6.41 -9.87 -7.14
N ALA A 122 -5.70 -9.42 -6.10
CA ALA A 122 -5.56 -10.14 -4.85
C ALA A 122 -6.93 -10.32 -4.15
N ASN A 123 -7.74 -9.26 -4.09
CA ASN A 123 -9.09 -9.32 -3.52
C ASN A 123 -10.00 -10.29 -4.29
N LEU A 124 -9.99 -10.22 -5.62
CA LEU A 124 -10.74 -11.15 -6.46
C LEU A 124 -10.28 -12.60 -6.26
N GLY A 125 -8.96 -12.81 -6.16
CA GLY A 125 -8.40 -14.14 -5.86
C GLY A 125 -8.85 -14.68 -4.51
N MET A 126 -8.85 -13.83 -3.46
CA MET A 126 -9.33 -14.23 -2.13
C MET A 126 -10.82 -14.59 -2.11
N ILE A 127 -11.64 -13.90 -2.90
CA ILE A 127 -13.06 -14.21 -3.03
C ILE A 127 -13.24 -15.56 -3.75
N LYS A 128 -12.52 -15.76 -4.86
CA LYS A 128 -12.60 -16.99 -5.64
C LYS A 128 -12.14 -18.23 -4.85
N THR A 129 -11.17 -18.07 -3.95
CA THR A 129 -10.65 -19.14 -3.08
C THR A 129 -11.48 -19.33 -1.80
N GLY A 130 -12.52 -18.52 -1.57
CA GLY A 130 -13.40 -18.60 -0.40
C GLY A 130 -12.80 -18.04 0.90
N ILE A 131 -11.60 -17.46 0.85
CA ILE A 131 -10.96 -16.83 2.01
C ILE A 131 -11.72 -15.57 2.43
N ARG A 132 -12.29 -14.85 1.47
CA ARG A 132 -13.13 -13.66 1.70
C ARG A 132 -14.50 -13.87 1.04
N LYS A 133 -15.57 -13.61 1.81
CA LYS A 133 -16.95 -13.87 1.34
C LYS A 133 -17.54 -12.75 0.47
N ASN A 134 -17.01 -11.53 0.56
CA ASN A 134 -17.52 -10.36 -0.16
C ASN A 134 -16.38 -9.40 -0.55
N LEU A 135 -16.61 -8.62 -1.61
CA LEU A 135 -15.80 -7.45 -1.96
C LEU A 135 -15.88 -6.39 -0.88
#